data_97dedd2b5424d980ab82c86dd4be9ae0
#
_entry.id   97dedd2b5424d980ab82c86dd4be9ae0
#
_cell.length_a   1.000
_cell.length_b   1.000
_cell.length_c   1.000
_cell.angle_alpha   90.00
_cell.angle_beta   90.00
_cell.angle_gamma   90.00
#
_symmetry.space_group_name_H-M   'P 1'
#
loop_
_entity.id
_entity.type
_entity.pdbx_description
1 polymer ?
#
loop_
_entity_poly.entity_id
_entity_poly.type
_entity_poly.pdbx_seq_one_letter_code
_entity_poly.pdbx_strand_id
1 'polypeptide(L)'
;MKLFKCILIVIALLSTQAMAQTAGAPLAPKDSAVDMSLAELEAAAQHLKVAGIATKRMLEGGIFSVNVRHIEGAETALQHGRISEVWVIREGSGIVATGGELVDKEAGSGSGEFRGSAIRGGHERLIQAGDIVFVPPGIPHGIKQTDSLVYLNIRFELRDED
;
A
#
# COMPACT_ATOMS: atom_id res chain seq x y z
N MET A 1 -5.53 21.38 70.51
CA MET A 1 -6.08 21.65 69.17
C MET A 1 -4.95 21.47 68.17
N LYS A 2 -4.85 20.29 67.53
CA LYS A 2 -3.74 19.94 66.59
C LYS A 2 -4.27 20.06 65.15
N LEU A 3 -3.73 21.02 64.39
CA LEU A 3 -4.03 21.18 62.97
C LEU A 3 -3.29 20.10 62.17
N PHE A 4 -4.04 19.22 61.50
CA PHE A 4 -3.51 18.32 60.48
C PHE A 4 -3.40 19.10 59.15
N LYS A 5 -2.18 19.29 58.66
CA LYS A 5 -1.92 19.79 57.32
C LYS A 5 -1.99 18.61 56.34
N CYS A 6 -3.05 18.55 55.53
CA CYS A 6 -3.09 17.67 54.39
C CYS A 6 -2.16 18.22 53.28
N ILE A 7 -1.12 17.48 52.94
CA ILE A 7 -0.27 17.72 51.81
C ILE A 7 -0.89 16.97 50.61
N LEU A 8 -1.47 17.69 49.69
CA LEU A 8 -1.91 17.17 48.36
C LEU A 8 -0.66 16.97 47.51
N ILE A 9 -0.27 15.72 47.26
CA ILE A 9 0.73 15.40 46.24
C ILE A 9 0.02 15.32 44.90
N VAL A 10 0.21 16.32 44.05
CA VAL A 10 -0.21 16.30 42.64
C VAL A 10 0.83 15.50 41.88
N ILE A 11 0.52 14.25 41.52
CA ILE A 11 1.34 13.46 40.61
C ILE A 11 1.00 13.94 39.21
N ALA A 12 1.89 14.75 38.61
CA ALA A 12 1.84 15.09 37.20
C ALA A 12 2.23 13.86 36.38
N LEU A 13 1.25 13.18 35.78
CA LEU A 13 1.47 12.19 34.73
C LEU A 13 1.97 12.93 33.48
N LEU A 14 3.29 12.95 33.30
CA LEU A 14 3.89 13.28 32.01
C LEU A 14 3.56 12.15 31.02
N SER A 15 2.52 12.35 30.22
CA SER A 15 2.27 11.55 29.03
C SER A 15 3.37 11.89 28.01
N THR A 16 4.40 11.07 27.93
CA THR A 16 5.33 11.06 26.82
C THR A 16 4.56 10.56 25.58
N GLN A 17 4.00 11.49 24.82
CA GLN A 17 3.58 11.21 23.46
C GLN A 17 4.85 10.88 22.68
N ALA A 18 5.10 9.59 22.46
CA ALA A 18 6.08 9.15 21.48
C ALA A 18 5.61 9.70 20.11
N MET A 19 6.29 10.72 19.63
CA MET A 19 6.19 11.15 18.25
C MET A 19 6.62 9.93 17.42
N ALA A 20 5.65 9.20 16.86
CA ALA A 20 5.93 8.22 15.82
C ALA A 20 6.50 9.00 14.64
N GLN A 21 7.82 9.08 14.58
CA GLN A 21 8.50 9.49 13.36
C GLN A 21 8.00 8.55 12.28
N THR A 22 7.44 9.12 11.21
CA THR A 22 7.19 8.42 9.97
C THR A 22 8.55 8.05 9.39
N ALA A 23 9.12 6.95 9.90
CA ALA A 23 10.31 6.37 9.32
C ALA A 23 9.97 6.02 7.87
N GLY A 24 10.76 6.53 6.94
CA GLY A 24 10.65 6.14 5.54
C GLY A 24 10.69 4.62 5.40
N ALA A 25 10.23 4.09 4.28
CA ALA A 25 10.29 2.65 4.05
C ALA A 25 11.73 2.14 4.21
N PRO A 26 11.92 0.94 4.81
CA PRO A 26 13.24 0.36 4.92
C PRO A 26 13.89 0.21 3.54
N LEU A 27 15.14 0.65 3.42
CA LEU A 27 15.92 0.44 2.20
C LEU A 27 16.36 -1.02 2.12
N ALA A 28 16.29 -1.59 0.90
CA ALA A 28 16.79 -2.94 0.66
C ALA A 28 18.31 -2.98 0.85
N PRO A 29 18.83 -3.92 1.67
CA PRO A 29 20.26 -4.12 1.79
C PRO A 29 20.84 -4.64 0.45
N LYS A 30 22.13 -4.43 0.24
CA LYS A 30 22.83 -4.85 -0.98
C LYS A 30 23.61 -6.16 -0.82
N ASP A 31 23.79 -6.60 0.41
CA ASP A 31 24.73 -7.65 0.82
C ASP A 31 24.07 -8.77 1.64
N SER A 32 22.79 -8.69 1.89
CA SER A 32 22.04 -9.66 2.69
C SER A 32 20.61 -9.84 2.20
N ALA A 33 20.01 -10.99 2.49
CA ALA A 33 18.59 -11.22 2.28
C ALA A 33 17.74 -10.51 3.35
N VAL A 34 16.51 -10.20 2.99
CA VAL A 34 15.49 -9.68 3.91
C VAL A 34 14.31 -10.62 3.91
N ASP A 35 13.91 -11.05 5.09
CA ASP A 35 12.70 -11.83 5.30
C ASP A 35 11.57 -10.89 5.74
N MET A 36 10.38 -11.16 5.26
CA MET A 36 9.13 -10.54 5.71
C MET A 36 8.22 -11.67 6.19
N SER A 37 8.14 -11.83 7.49
CA SER A 37 7.31 -12.89 8.08
C SER A 37 5.82 -12.65 7.83
N LEU A 38 5.02 -13.72 7.88
CA LEU A 38 3.57 -13.62 7.79
C LEU A 38 3.02 -12.64 8.84
N ALA A 39 3.52 -12.72 10.08
CA ALA A 39 3.08 -11.86 11.18
C ALA A 39 3.34 -10.36 10.90
N GLU A 40 4.47 -10.00 10.26
CA GLU A 40 4.77 -8.62 9.88
C GLU A 40 3.83 -8.12 8.77
N LEU A 41 3.52 -8.97 7.79
CA LEU A 41 2.59 -8.65 6.71
C LEU A 41 1.16 -8.46 7.24
N GLU A 42 0.71 -9.34 8.14
CA GLU A 42 -0.60 -9.23 8.81
C GLU A 42 -0.69 -7.98 9.70
N ALA A 43 0.36 -7.68 10.47
CA ALA A 43 0.43 -6.45 11.27
C ALA A 43 0.39 -5.20 10.37
N ALA A 44 1.05 -5.22 9.21
CA ALA A 44 0.98 -4.14 8.24
C ALA A 44 -0.43 -3.97 7.68
N ALA A 45 -1.10 -5.06 7.28
CA ALA A 45 -2.47 -5.03 6.80
C ALA A 45 -3.44 -4.50 7.85
N GLN A 46 -3.32 -4.97 9.09
CA GLN A 46 -4.14 -4.48 10.21
C GLN A 46 -3.92 -2.99 10.49
N HIS A 47 -2.68 -2.52 10.43
CA HIS A 47 -2.38 -1.10 10.56
C HIS A 47 -3.07 -0.27 9.46
N LEU A 48 -3.06 -0.73 8.20
CA LEU A 48 -3.72 -0.06 7.08
C LEU A 48 -5.23 0.03 7.29
N LYS A 49 -5.87 -1.08 7.72
CA LYS A 49 -7.31 -1.14 8.04
C LYS A 49 -7.70 -0.12 9.11
N VAL A 50 -6.95 -0.08 10.23
CA VAL A 50 -7.24 0.82 11.35
C VAL A 50 -6.97 2.28 11.00
N ALA A 51 -5.92 2.56 10.24
CA ALA A 51 -5.53 3.93 9.88
C ALA A 51 -6.30 4.50 8.68
N GLY A 52 -7.07 3.68 7.95
CA GLY A 52 -7.76 4.09 6.73
C GLY A 52 -6.81 4.53 5.61
N ILE A 53 -5.63 3.91 5.53
CA ILE A 53 -4.63 4.21 4.49
C ILE A 53 -4.42 3.00 3.58
N ALA A 54 -4.24 3.27 2.28
CA ALA A 54 -4.24 2.21 1.27
C ALA A 54 -2.91 1.47 1.12
N THR A 55 -1.79 2.02 1.57
CA THR A 55 -0.47 1.47 1.25
C THR A 55 0.52 1.62 2.40
N LYS A 56 1.23 0.53 2.71
CA LYS A 56 2.43 0.56 3.53
C LYS A 56 3.58 -0.05 2.73
N ARG A 57 4.63 0.74 2.50
CA ARG A 57 5.85 0.25 1.86
C ARG A 57 6.67 -0.54 2.89
N MET A 58 6.93 -1.81 2.57
CA MET A 58 7.70 -2.72 3.42
C MET A 58 9.18 -2.72 3.07
N LEU A 59 9.51 -2.50 1.80
CA LEU A 59 10.88 -2.47 1.30
C LEU A 59 10.99 -1.55 0.11
N GLU A 60 12.11 -0.79 0.02
CA GLU A 60 12.43 0.10 -1.09
C GLU A 60 13.81 -0.24 -1.65
N GLY A 61 13.87 -0.57 -2.95
CA GLY A 61 15.12 -0.94 -3.64
C GLY A 61 15.49 -0.02 -4.80
N GLY A 62 14.84 1.15 -4.92
CA GLY A 62 15.02 2.06 -6.03
C GLY A 62 14.26 1.63 -7.28
N ILE A 63 14.70 0.58 -7.96
CA ILE A 63 14.01 0.02 -9.13
C ILE A 63 12.91 -0.99 -8.78
N PHE A 64 12.77 -1.33 -7.52
CA PHE A 64 11.70 -2.21 -7.03
C PHE A 64 11.22 -1.76 -5.65
N SER A 65 9.99 -2.16 -5.31
CA SER A 65 9.47 -2.02 -3.95
C SER A 65 8.52 -3.17 -3.62
N VAL A 66 8.40 -3.47 -2.34
CA VAL A 66 7.41 -4.41 -1.81
C VAL A 66 6.46 -3.63 -0.90
N ASN A 67 5.18 -3.72 -1.19
CA ASN A 67 4.15 -2.97 -0.49
C ASN A 67 3.06 -3.93 0.00
N VAL A 68 2.50 -3.66 1.18
CA VAL A 68 1.19 -4.18 1.58
C VAL A 68 0.15 -3.14 1.19
N ARG A 69 -0.92 -3.58 0.54
CA ARG A 69 -2.05 -2.75 0.15
C ARG A 69 -3.32 -3.23 0.85
N HIS A 70 -4.15 -2.27 1.26
CA HIS A 70 -5.52 -2.50 1.71
C HIS A 70 -6.44 -1.54 0.98
N ILE A 71 -7.44 -2.08 0.29
CA ILE A 71 -8.40 -1.31 -0.49
C ILE A 71 -9.80 -1.59 0.03
N GLU A 72 -10.57 -0.54 0.19
CA GLU A 72 -12.02 -0.55 0.44
C GLU A 72 -12.71 0.28 -0.64
N GLY A 73 -13.81 -0.22 -1.19
CA GLY A 73 -14.52 0.44 -2.27
C GLY A 73 -13.82 0.34 -3.62
N ALA A 74 -13.71 1.47 -4.31
CA ALA A 74 -13.01 1.62 -5.58
C ALA A 74 -11.66 2.31 -5.37
N GLU A 75 -10.69 1.92 -6.18
CA GLU A 75 -9.37 2.56 -6.22
C GLU A 75 -9.28 3.51 -7.42
N THR A 76 -8.49 4.58 -7.30
CA THR A 76 -8.06 5.39 -8.43
C THR A 76 -7.34 4.48 -9.45
N ALA A 77 -7.78 4.51 -10.70
CA ALA A 77 -7.13 3.76 -11.77
C ALA A 77 -5.76 4.37 -12.11
N LEU A 78 -4.75 3.51 -12.26
CA LEU A 78 -3.37 3.89 -12.49
C LEU A 78 -2.85 3.33 -13.82
N GLN A 79 -1.83 3.98 -14.36
CA GLN A 79 -1.05 3.50 -15.50
C GLN A 79 0.40 3.92 -15.30
N HIS A 80 1.30 2.95 -15.24
CA HIS A 80 2.73 3.15 -15.05
C HIS A 80 3.48 2.90 -16.34
N GLY A 81 4.23 3.88 -16.84
CA GLY A 81 4.93 3.76 -18.13
C GLY A 81 6.09 2.77 -18.12
N ARG A 82 6.75 2.59 -16.98
CA ARG A 82 7.96 1.74 -16.84
C ARG A 82 7.85 0.67 -15.77
N ILE A 83 6.84 0.70 -14.93
CA ILE A 83 6.70 -0.18 -13.78
C ILE A 83 5.78 -1.35 -14.12
N SER A 84 6.26 -2.56 -13.87
CA SER A 84 5.46 -3.77 -13.77
C SER A 84 5.03 -3.98 -12.33
N GLU A 85 3.88 -4.61 -12.14
CA GLU A 85 3.37 -4.98 -10.83
C GLU A 85 3.00 -6.46 -10.77
N VAL A 86 3.32 -7.09 -9.64
CA VAL A 86 2.79 -8.41 -9.28
C VAL A 86 1.97 -8.24 -8.01
N TRP A 87 0.68 -8.54 -8.08
CA TRP A 87 -0.20 -8.55 -6.93
C TRP A 87 -0.42 -9.99 -6.46
N VAL A 88 -0.13 -10.25 -5.21
CA VAL A 88 -0.42 -11.53 -4.55
C VAL A 88 -1.57 -11.28 -3.59
N ILE A 89 -2.76 -11.78 -3.91
CA ILE A 89 -3.96 -11.53 -3.13
C ILE A 89 -3.91 -12.36 -1.86
N ARG A 90 -4.05 -11.69 -0.70
CA ARG A 90 -3.89 -12.30 0.62
C ARG A 90 -5.21 -12.47 1.36
N GLU A 91 -6.09 -11.48 1.28
CA GLU A 91 -7.37 -11.49 1.98
C GLU A 91 -8.46 -10.82 1.13
N GLY A 92 -9.69 -11.28 1.29
CA GLY A 92 -10.86 -10.72 0.63
C GLY A 92 -10.98 -11.06 -0.84
N SER A 93 -11.80 -10.29 -1.53
CA SER A 93 -12.05 -10.40 -2.97
C SER A 93 -12.47 -9.05 -3.54
N GLY A 94 -12.35 -8.87 -4.85
CA GLY A 94 -12.75 -7.64 -5.52
C GLY A 94 -12.79 -7.78 -7.03
N ILE A 95 -13.37 -6.79 -7.69
CA ILE A 95 -13.34 -6.70 -9.15
C ILE A 95 -12.13 -5.84 -9.54
N VAL A 96 -11.17 -6.45 -10.24
CA VAL A 96 -10.08 -5.73 -10.89
C VAL A 96 -10.47 -5.40 -12.32
N ALA A 97 -10.10 -4.19 -12.77
CA ALA A 97 -10.16 -3.79 -14.17
C ALA A 97 -8.74 -3.56 -14.70
N THR A 98 -8.43 -4.09 -15.90
CA THR A 98 -7.11 -3.96 -16.54
C THR A 98 -7.26 -3.70 -18.04
N GLY A 99 -6.32 -2.95 -18.64
CA GLY A 99 -6.38 -2.55 -20.03
C GLY A 99 -7.38 -1.42 -20.29
N GLY A 100 -7.80 -1.25 -21.55
CA GLY A 100 -8.69 -0.16 -21.92
C GLY A 100 -8.03 1.22 -21.78
N GLU A 101 -8.82 2.23 -21.44
CA GLU A 101 -8.41 3.62 -21.36
C GLU A 101 -8.77 4.22 -19.99
N LEU A 102 -7.87 5.04 -19.44
CA LEU A 102 -8.16 5.85 -18.27
C LEU A 102 -9.22 6.93 -18.57
N VAL A 103 -10.28 6.98 -17.78
CA VAL A 103 -11.25 8.07 -17.79
C VAL A 103 -10.67 9.25 -17.00
N ASP A 104 -10.86 10.47 -17.48
CA ASP A 104 -10.31 11.70 -16.87
C ASP A 104 -8.81 11.58 -16.58
N LYS A 105 -8.07 11.11 -17.60
CA LYS A 105 -6.63 10.84 -17.50
C LYS A 105 -5.84 12.09 -17.15
N GLU A 106 -5.11 12.01 -16.04
CA GLU A 106 -4.20 13.05 -15.55
C GLU A 106 -2.78 12.51 -15.40
N ALA A 107 -1.78 13.40 -15.50
CA ALA A 107 -0.40 13.04 -15.19
C ALA A 107 -0.26 12.69 -13.70
N GLY A 108 0.47 11.62 -13.40
CA GLY A 108 0.91 11.26 -12.05
C GLY A 108 2.15 12.03 -11.62
N SER A 109 2.74 11.62 -10.50
CA SER A 109 3.92 12.29 -9.91
C SER A 109 5.25 11.99 -10.59
N GLY A 110 5.30 11.00 -11.48
CA GLY A 110 6.51 10.58 -12.19
C GLY A 110 6.36 10.63 -13.72
N SER A 111 7.48 10.54 -14.43
CA SER A 111 7.47 10.46 -15.89
C SER A 111 6.80 9.17 -16.35
N GLY A 112 5.80 9.28 -17.24
CA GLY A 112 5.02 8.15 -17.72
C GLY A 112 4.00 7.59 -16.72
N GLU A 113 3.83 8.26 -15.58
CA GLU A 113 2.81 7.93 -14.59
C GLU A 113 1.51 8.67 -14.91
N PHE A 114 0.39 7.94 -14.91
CA PHE A 114 -0.95 8.50 -15.12
C PHE A 114 -1.93 7.91 -14.11
N ARG A 115 -3.01 8.67 -13.88
CA ARG A 115 -4.15 8.26 -13.07
C ARG A 115 -5.45 8.66 -13.76
N GLY A 116 -6.53 8.01 -13.38
CA GLY A 116 -7.86 8.31 -13.88
C GLY A 116 -8.94 7.95 -12.87
N SER A 117 -10.14 8.46 -13.09
CA SER A 117 -11.29 8.19 -12.23
C SER A 117 -11.83 6.77 -12.40
N ALA A 118 -11.61 6.16 -13.56
CA ALA A 118 -12.05 4.80 -13.91
C ALA A 118 -11.29 4.26 -15.14
N ILE A 119 -11.56 3.01 -15.49
CA ILE A 119 -11.13 2.38 -16.74
C ILE A 119 -12.37 2.12 -17.62
N ARG A 120 -12.30 2.55 -18.87
CA ARG A 120 -13.31 2.29 -19.89
C ARG A 120 -12.80 1.26 -20.89
N GLY A 121 -13.64 0.24 -21.20
CA GLY A 121 -13.30 -0.78 -22.20
C GLY A 121 -12.21 -1.76 -21.78
N GLY A 122 -11.89 -1.80 -20.49
CA GLY A 122 -10.94 -2.76 -19.92
C GLY A 122 -11.56 -4.13 -19.69
N HIS A 123 -10.71 -5.12 -19.36
CA HIS A 123 -11.12 -6.44 -18.93
C HIS A 123 -11.36 -6.44 -17.42
N GLU A 124 -12.56 -6.82 -17.00
CA GLU A 124 -12.95 -6.90 -15.60
C GLU A 124 -13.04 -8.37 -15.17
N ARG A 125 -12.51 -8.67 -13.98
CA ARG A 125 -12.60 -10.01 -13.40
C ARG A 125 -12.64 -9.99 -11.88
N LEU A 126 -13.29 -10.98 -11.29
CA LEU A 126 -13.16 -11.23 -9.86
C LEU A 126 -11.76 -11.77 -9.54
N ILE A 127 -11.16 -11.23 -8.50
CA ILE A 127 -9.95 -11.74 -7.86
C ILE A 127 -10.23 -12.03 -6.39
N GLN A 128 -9.54 -13.02 -5.83
CA GLN A 128 -9.72 -13.45 -4.45
C GLN A 128 -8.41 -13.94 -3.83
N ALA A 129 -8.41 -14.17 -2.52
CA ALA A 129 -7.23 -14.69 -1.81
C ALA A 129 -6.67 -15.95 -2.49
N GLY A 130 -5.36 -15.94 -2.73
CA GLY A 130 -4.61 -16.96 -3.47
C GLY A 130 -4.35 -16.61 -4.94
N ASP A 131 -5.09 -15.68 -5.54
CA ASP A 131 -4.85 -15.25 -6.92
C ASP A 131 -3.58 -14.42 -7.04
N ILE A 132 -3.00 -14.43 -8.25
CA ILE A 132 -1.90 -13.56 -8.65
C ILE A 132 -2.35 -12.75 -9.87
N VAL A 133 -2.08 -11.45 -9.84
CA VAL A 133 -2.28 -10.53 -10.97
C VAL A 133 -0.93 -10.01 -11.40
N PHE A 134 -0.61 -10.13 -12.69
CA PHE A 134 0.53 -9.46 -13.30
C PHE A 134 0.05 -8.29 -14.16
N VAL A 135 0.62 -7.12 -13.95
CA VAL A 135 0.35 -5.91 -14.72
C VAL A 135 1.64 -5.44 -15.37
N PRO A 136 1.79 -5.55 -16.70
CA PRO A 136 2.96 -5.02 -17.40
C PRO A 136 2.93 -3.48 -17.48
N PRO A 137 4.06 -2.83 -17.83
CA PRO A 137 4.11 -1.40 -18.04
C PRO A 137 3.09 -0.93 -19.09
N GLY A 138 2.59 0.26 -18.93
CA GLY A 138 1.68 0.89 -19.89
C GLY A 138 0.22 0.43 -19.81
N ILE A 139 -0.10 -0.56 -18.97
CA ILE A 139 -1.47 -1.09 -18.87
C ILE A 139 -2.23 -0.37 -17.75
N PRO A 140 -3.36 0.31 -18.07
CA PRO A 140 -4.28 0.83 -17.07
C PRO A 140 -4.79 -0.28 -16.16
N HIS A 141 -4.83 -0.03 -14.85
CA HIS A 141 -5.28 -1.02 -13.87
C HIS A 141 -5.81 -0.36 -12.60
N GLY A 142 -6.66 -1.09 -11.87
CA GLY A 142 -7.19 -0.65 -10.58
C GLY A 142 -8.28 -1.58 -10.07
N ILE A 143 -8.56 -1.47 -8.77
CA ILE A 143 -9.70 -2.15 -8.16
C ILE A 143 -10.96 -1.32 -8.41
N LYS A 144 -11.89 -1.90 -9.17
CA LYS A 144 -13.17 -1.26 -9.49
C LYS A 144 -14.14 -1.30 -8.31
N GLN A 145 -14.12 -2.41 -7.56
CA GLN A 145 -15.01 -2.61 -6.43
C GLN A 145 -14.48 -3.69 -5.50
N THR A 146 -14.53 -3.45 -4.21
CA THR A 146 -14.32 -4.44 -3.14
C THR A 146 -14.94 -3.96 -1.85
N ASP A 147 -15.34 -4.88 -0.98
CA ASP A 147 -15.68 -4.54 0.41
C ASP A 147 -14.40 -4.39 1.25
N SER A 148 -13.45 -5.28 1.05
CA SER A 148 -12.10 -5.23 1.63
C SER A 148 -11.18 -6.19 0.88
N LEU A 149 -10.02 -5.70 0.44
CA LEU A 149 -9.03 -6.48 -0.28
C LEU A 149 -7.64 -6.18 0.27
N VAL A 150 -6.89 -7.21 0.69
CA VAL A 150 -5.49 -7.09 1.06
C VAL A 150 -4.63 -7.84 0.06
N TYR A 151 -3.59 -7.19 -0.44
CA TYR A 151 -2.63 -7.81 -1.34
C TYR A 151 -1.20 -7.28 -1.14
N LEU A 152 -0.22 -8.12 -1.49
CA LEU A 152 1.14 -7.66 -1.69
C LEU A 152 1.24 -7.08 -3.10
N ASN A 153 1.78 -5.89 -3.21
CA ASN A 153 2.12 -5.26 -4.49
C ASN A 153 3.64 -5.18 -4.60
N ILE A 154 4.20 -6.05 -5.44
CA ILE A 154 5.61 -6.06 -5.78
C ILE A 154 5.75 -5.27 -7.07
N ARG A 155 6.42 -4.12 -7.01
CA ARG A 155 6.65 -3.21 -8.13
C ARG A 155 8.10 -3.28 -8.55
N PHE A 156 8.36 -3.29 -9.85
CA PHE A 156 9.71 -3.30 -10.38
C PHE A 156 9.76 -2.66 -11.77
N GLU A 157 10.87 -1.98 -12.04
CA GLU A 157 11.15 -1.46 -13.38
C GLU A 157 11.85 -2.54 -14.21
N LEU A 158 11.38 -2.74 -15.43
CA LEU A 158 12.14 -3.51 -16.41
C LEU A 158 13.32 -2.63 -16.86
N ARG A 159 14.52 -3.19 -16.84
CA ARG A 159 15.68 -2.56 -17.47
C ARG A 159 15.51 -2.71 -18.98
N ASP A 160 15.78 -1.62 -19.71
CA ASP A 160 15.95 -1.74 -21.14
C ASP A 160 17.10 -2.74 -21.37
N GLU A 161 16.89 -3.75 -22.21
CA GLU A 161 17.98 -4.64 -22.61
C GLU A 161 18.99 -3.78 -23.39
N ASP A 162 20.24 -3.78 -22.95
CA ASP A 162 21.37 -3.10 -23.61
C ASP A 162 21.69 -3.78 -24.95
#